data_007478796e73f0fb6320e69f08c35d97
#
_entry.id   007478796e73f0fb6320e69f08c35d97
#
_cell.length_a   1.000
_cell.length_b   1.000
_cell.length_c   1.000
_cell.angle_alpha   90.00
_cell.angle_beta   90.00
_cell.angle_gamma   90.00
#
_symmetry.space_group_name_H-M   'P 1'
#
loop_
_entity.id
_entity.type
_entity.pdbx_description
1 polymer ?
#
loop_
_entity_poly.entity_id
_entity_poly.type
_entity_poly.pdbx_seq_one_letter_code
_entity_poly.pdbx_strand_id
1 'polypeptide(L)'
;MTAGKISLYSDHTIHGSGHVSIEDSSGPHLLKGEEITYQDETGFGKIIGNAYYESAKGYLSAPQIEGNIKEIHIEAIGGVTFSYPAQNAEGRSDTAVYTRSGMNGTDGQLVLTGAAHVIQNGNIFDGPELIIRDNEQIVETGGRSTLVIQTDKS
;
A
#
# COMPACT_ATOMS: atom_id res chain seq x y z
N MET A 1 4.65 4.13 -18.94
CA MET A 1 4.91 2.71 -18.62
C MET A 1 6.20 2.25 -19.28
N THR A 2 7.05 1.61 -18.54
CA THR A 2 8.29 1.01 -19.05
C THR A 2 8.32 -0.47 -18.68
N ALA A 3 8.79 -1.30 -19.60
CA ALA A 3 8.90 -2.74 -19.35
C ALA A 3 9.78 -3.38 -20.41
N GLY A 4 10.30 -4.60 -20.14
CA GLY A 4 10.99 -5.40 -21.15
C GLY A 4 10.05 -5.88 -22.24
N LYS A 5 8.79 -6.18 -21.89
CA LYS A 5 7.77 -6.59 -22.85
C LYS A 5 6.45 -5.97 -22.44
N ILE A 6 5.74 -5.36 -23.39
CA ILE A 6 4.44 -4.76 -23.18
C ILE A 6 3.46 -5.34 -24.20
N SER A 7 2.29 -5.80 -23.71
CA SER A 7 1.19 -6.29 -24.54
C SER A 7 -0.06 -5.46 -24.24
N LEU A 8 -0.75 -5.03 -25.28
CA LEU A 8 -1.99 -4.27 -25.16
C LEU A 8 -3.14 -5.12 -25.75
N TYR A 9 -4.17 -5.31 -24.95
CA TYR A 9 -5.34 -6.10 -25.35
C TYR A 9 -6.51 -5.21 -25.74
N SER A 10 -7.47 -5.77 -26.49
CA SER A 10 -8.62 -5.03 -27.01
C SER A 10 -9.59 -4.53 -25.93
N ASP A 11 -9.54 -5.08 -24.72
CA ASP A 11 -10.33 -4.64 -23.56
C ASP A 11 -9.65 -3.56 -22.73
N HIS A 12 -8.66 -2.89 -23.28
CA HIS A 12 -7.85 -1.86 -22.62
C HIS A 12 -7.01 -2.40 -21.46
N THR A 13 -6.69 -3.68 -21.50
CA THR A 13 -5.76 -4.28 -20.53
C THR A 13 -4.34 -4.17 -21.07
N ILE A 14 -3.44 -3.71 -20.20
CA ILE A 14 -2.01 -3.59 -20.49
C ILE A 14 -1.29 -4.62 -19.64
N HIS A 15 -0.45 -5.44 -20.29
CA HIS A 15 0.39 -6.40 -19.58
C HIS A 15 1.85 -6.09 -19.86
N GLY A 16 2.63 -5.95 -18.81
CA GLY A 16 4.06 -5.71 -18.93
C GLY A 16 4.85 -6.73 -18.12
N SER A 17 6.02 -7.09 -18.61
CA SER A 17 6.94 -7.99 -17.93
C SER A 17 8.37 -7.51 -18.12
N GLY A 18 9.30 -7.96 -17.24
CA GLY A 18 10.69 -7.55 -17.27
C GLY A 18 10.91 -6.17 -16.67
N HIS A 19 10.79 -6.04 -15.37
CA HIS A 19 10.95 -4.80 -14.61
C HIS A 19 10.02 -3.69 -15.08
N VAL A 20 8.74 -3.85 -14.76
CA VAL A 20 7.68 -2.92 -15.20
C VAL A 20 7.58 -1.74 -14.25
N SER A 21 7.38 -0.55 -14.80
CA SER A 21 7.06 0.66 -14.05
C SER A 21 5.91 1.39 -14.73
N ILE A 22 4.86 1.71 -13.97
CA ILE A 22 3.71 2.48 -14.44
C ILE A 22 3.56 3.72 -13.57
N GLU A 23 3.50 4.89 -14.20
CA GLU A 23 3.14 6.13 -13.55
C GLU A 23 1.76 6.54 -14.03
N ASP A 24 0.87 6.86 -13.08
CA ASP A 24 -0.46 7.35 -13.42
C ASP A 24 -0.47 8.87 -13.37
N SER A 25 -0.81 9.48 -14.50
CA SER A 25 -0.86 10.94 -14.63
C SER A 25 -2.07 11.58 -13.95
N SER A 26 -3.08 10.78 -13.56
CA SER A 26 -4.25 11.29 -12.85
C SER A 26 -3.98 11.58 -11.38
N GLY A 27 -2.83 11.16 -10.88
CA GLY A 27 -2.40 11.39 -9.51
C GLY A 27 -0.99 10.84 -9.32
N PRO A 28 -0.35 11.11 -8.16
CA PRO A 28 1.00 10.63 -7.90
C PRO A 28 0.99 9.15 -7.51
N HIS A 29 0.67 8.27 -8.47
CA HIS A 29 0.70 6.82 -8.29
C HIS A 29 1.83 6.23 -9.11
N LEU A 30 2.67 5.43 -8.45
CA LEU A 30 3.75 4.70 -9.09
C LEU A 30 3.60 3.22 -8.76
N LEU A 31 3.56 2.39 -9.80
CA LEU A 31 3.47 0.94 -9.68
C LEU A 31 4.73 0.33 -10.28
N LYS A 32 5.38 -0.57 -9.55
CA LYS A 32 6.57 -1.28 -10.02
C LYS A 32 6.47 -2.76 -9.69
N GLY A 33 7.07 -3.59 -10.53
CA GLY A 33 7.15 -5.04 -10.31
C GLY A 33 7.81 -5.74 -11.47
N GLU A 34 7.94 -7.05 -11.33
CA GLU A 34 8.51 -7.86 -12.42
C GLU A 34 7.48 -8.10 -13.50
N GLU A 35 6.20 -8.21 -13.13
CA GLU A 35 5.09 -8.41 -14.03
C GLU A 35 3.89 -7.59 -13.55
N ILE A 36 3.30 -6.82 -14.44
CA ILE A 36 2.14 -5.97 -14.13
C ILE A 36 1.04 -6.20 -15.16
N THR A 37 -0.19 -6.38 -14.69
CA THR A 37 -1.39 -6.33 -15.49
C THR A 37 -2.22 -5.15 -15.03
N TYR A 38 -2.62 -4.28 -15.93
CA TYR A 38 -3.37 -3.07 -15.60
C TYR A 38 -4.50 -2.86 -16.60
N GLN A 39 -5.70 -2.60 -16.11
CA GLN A 39 -6.86 -2.29 -16.93
C GLN A 39 -7.19 -0.80 -16.78
N ASP A 40 -7.03 -0.07 -17.88
CA ASP A 40 -7.14 1.40 -17.87
C ASP A 40 -8.56 1.88 -17.58
N GLU A 41 -9.59 1.19 -18.09
CA GLU A 41 -10.99 1.59 -17.89
C GLU A 41 -11.44 1.52 -16.43
N THR A 42 -11.09 0.43 -15.75
CA THR A 42 -11.53 0.19 -14.37
C THR A 42 -10.55 0.69 -13.31
N GLY A 43 -9.27 0.84 -13.70
CA GLY A 43 -8.20 1.15 -12.77
C GLY A 43 -7.69 -0.05 -11.99
N PHE A 44 -8.13 -1.26 -12.33
CA PHE A 44 -7.67 -2.48 -11.66
C PHE A 44 -6.27 -2.86 -12.12
N GLY A 45 -5.41 -3.19 -11.16
CA GLY A 45 -4.05 -3.63 -11.44
C GLY A 45 -3.62 -4.77 -10.54
N LYS A 46 -2.68 -5.56 -11.05
CA LYS A 46 -2.04 -6.63 -10.30
C LYS A 46 -0.56 -6.63 -10.62
N ILE A 47 0.24 -6.65 -9.57
CA ILE A 47 1.70 -6.64 -9.68
C ILE A 47 2.24 -7.88 -9.01
N ILE A 48 3.10 -8.61 -9.70
CA ILE A 48 3.73 -9.82 -9.19
C ILE A 48 5.24 -9.67 -9.27
N GLY A 49 5.94 -10.08 -8.21
CA GLY A 49 7.38 -10.07 -8.13
C GLY A 49 7.94 -8.70 -7.73
N ASN A 50 8.41 -8.57 -6.50
CA ASN A 50 8.94 -7.33 -5.96
C ASN A 50 7.99 -6.16 -6.20
N ALA A 51 6.71 -6.38 -5.88
CA ALA A 51 5.67 -5.39 -6.12
C ALA A 51 5.85 -4.16 -5.24
N TYR A 52 5.65 -3.00 -5.82
CA TYR A 52 5.80 -1.71 -5.15
C TYR A 52 4.71 -0.76 -5.61
N TYR A 53 4.07 -0.12 -4.65
CA TYR A 53 3.07 0.92 -4.89
C TYR A 53 3.44 2.16 -4.09
N GLU A 54 3.50 3.31 -4.75
CA GLU A 54 3.80 4.58 -4.10
C GLU A 54 2.74 5.61 -4.48
N SER A 55 2.33 6.40 -3.49
CA SER A 55 1.43 7.53 -3.68
C SER A 55 1.97 8.73 -2.91
N ALA A 56 1.24 9.86 -2.97
CA ALA A 56 1.61 11.04 -2.19
C ALA A 56 1.62 10.77 -0.68
N LYS A 57 0.94 9.73 -0.22
CA LYS A 57 0.82 9.38 1.21
C LYS A 57 1.94 8.49 1.72
N GLY A 58 2.58 7.73 0.84
CA GLY A 58 3.63 6.79 1.23
C GLY A 58 3.73 5.61 0.28
N TYR A 59 4.32 4.51 0.72
CA TYR A 59 4.49 3.35 -0.14
C TYR A 59 4.17 2.03 0.56
N LEU A 60 3.84 1.03 -0.27
CA LEU A 60 3.70 -0.38 0.11
C LEU A 60 4.62 -1.21 -0.76
N SER A 61 5.29 -2.20 -0.17
CA SER A 61 6.13 -3.15 -0.89
C SER A 61 5.81 -4.56 -0.43
N ALA A 62 5.64 -5.48 -1.37
CA ALA A 62 5.30 -6.87 -1.10
C ALA A 62 5.63 -7.75 -2.31
N PRO A 63 5.61 -9.10 -2.17
CA PRO A 63 5.74 -9.97 -3.32
C PRO A 63 4.61 -9.82 -4.33
N GLN A 64 3.41 -9.46 -3.88
CA GLN A 64 2.25 -9.23 -4.73
C GLN A 64 1.44 -8.05 -4.22
N ILE A 65 1.02 -7.19 -5.14
CA ILE A 65 0.08 -6.09 -4.86
C ILE A 65 -1.01 -6.12 -5.92
N GLU A 66 -2.27 -6.01 -5.50
CA GLU A 66 -3.39 -5.92 -6.43
C GLU A 66 -4.44 -4.95 -5.90
N GLY A 67 -5.24 -4.41 -6.78
CA GLY A 67 -6.33 -3.53 -6.40
C GLY A 67 -6.73 -2.54 -7.47
N ASN A 68 -7.47 -1.52 -7.04
CA ASN A 68 -8.01 -0.50 -7.92
C ASN A 68 -7.49 0.87 -7.49
N ILE A 69 -6.79 1.55 -8.40
CA ILE A 69 -6.23 2.87 -8.09
C ILE A 69 -7.24 4.00 -8.30
N LYS A 70 -8.33 3.76 -9.03
CA LYS A 70 -9.39 4.77 -9.22
C LYS A 70 -10.31 4.83 -8.01
N GLU A 71 -10.63 3.68 -7.43
CA GLU A 71 -11.44 3.59 -6.21
C GLU A 71 -10.59 3.57 -4.94
N ILE A 72 -9.28 3.54 -5.06
CA ILE A 72 -8.29 3.43 -4.00
C ILE A 72 -8.61 2.28 -3.05
N HIS A 73 -8.39 1.08 -3.55
CA HIS A 73 -8.44 -0.15 -2.76
C HIS A 73 -7.22 -0.98 -3.18
N ILE A 74 -6.19 -0.96 -2.35
CA ILE A 74 -4.90 -1.59 -2.66
C ILE A 74 -4.62 -2.66 -1.62
N GLU A 75 -4.35 -3.88 -2.07
CA GLU A 75 -4.04 -5.01 -1.21
C GLU A 75 -2.65 -5.53 -1.50
N ALA A 76 -1.81 -5.63 -0.47
CA ALA A 76 -0.46 -6.16 -0.56
C ALA A 76 -0.37 -7.46 0.22
N ILE A 77 0.24 -8.49 -0.36
CA ILE A 77 0.17 -9.86 0.14
C ILE A 77 1.56 -10.50 0.14
N GLY A 78 1.83 -11.29 1.17
CA GLY A 78 3.01 -12.15 1.22
C GLY A 78 4.22 -11.57 1.94
N GLY A 79 3.98 -10.73 2.93
CA GLY A 79 5.05 -10.06 3.66
C GLY A 79 5.21 -8.63 3.16
N VAL A 80 4.56 -7.71 3.86
CA VAL A 80 4.44 -6.31 3.45
C VAL A 80 5.34 -5.43 4.28
N THR A 81 6.02 -4.48 3.64
CA THR A 81 6.65 -3.35 4.31
C THR A 81 6.00 -2.08 3.81
N PHE A 82 5.90 -1.08 4.67
CA PHE A 82 5.27 0.17 4.30
C PHE A 82 5.95 1.35 5.00
N SER A 83 5.77 2.53 4.41
CA SER A 83 6.10 3.80 5.06
C SER A 83 4.97 4.77 4.80
N TYR A 84 4.56 5.47 5.86
CA TYR A 84 3.46 6.41 5.83
C TYR A 84 3.90 7.72 6.49
N PRO A 85 4.69 8.54 5.76
CA PRO A 85 5.34 9.73 6.34
C PRO A 85 4.37 10.74 6.93
N ALA A 86 3.17 10.89 6.37
CA ALA A 86 2.17 11.82 6.89
C ALA A 86 1.79 11.51 8.33
N GLN A 87 1.92 10.26 8.75
CA GLN A 87 1.64 9.79 10.11
C GLN A 87 2.90 9.47 10.90
N ASN A 88 4.08 9.72 10.34
CA ASN A 88 5.36 9.31 10.91
C ASN A 88 5.38 7.83 11.27
N ALA A 89 4.75 7.01 10.44
CA ALA A 89 4.60 5.58 10.67
C ALA A 89 5.33 4.77 9.62
N GLU A 90 5.93 3.68 10.06
CA GLU A 90 6.53 2.68 9.19
C GLU A 90 6.40 1.31 9.85
N GLY A 91 6.43 0.26 9.07
CA GLY A 91 6.29 -1.08 9.65
C GLY A 91 6.15 -2.19 8.65
N ARG A 92 5.63 -3.31 9.14
CA ARG A 92 5.47 -4.54 8.37
C ARG A 92 4.29 -5.35 8.86
N SER A 93 3.80 -6.23 7.98
CA SER A 93 2.74 -7.20 8.29
C SER A 93 2.76 -8.31 7.24
N ASP A 94 1.95 -9.35 7.43
CA ASP A 94 1.78 -10.39 6.41
C ASP A 94 0.98 -9.86 5.23
N THR A 95 -0.08 -9.10 5.52
CA THR A 95 -0.91 -8.46 4.51
C THR A 95 -1.21 -7.02 4.90
N ALA A 96 -1.47 -6.19 3.91
CA ALA A 96 -1.88 -4.80 4.13
C ALA A 96 -2.94 -4.42 3.11
N VAL A 97 -3.97 -3.71 3.57
CA VAL A 97 -5.03 -3.19 2.70
C VAL A 97 -5.16 -1.69 2.94
N TYR A 98 -4.92 -0.92 1.89
CA TYR A 98 -5.12 0.52 1.92
C TYR A 98 -6.39 0.87 1.17
N THR A 99 -7.31 1.54 1.84
CA THR A 99 -8.55 2.02 1.24
C THR A 99 -8.72 3.50 1.53
N ARG A 100 -9.37 4.18 0.60
CA ARG A 100 -9.72 5.59 0.76
C ARG A 100 -11.16 5.75 0.31
N SER A 101 -12.01 6.24 1.19
CA SER A 101 -13.41 6.47 0.90
C SER A 101 -13.70 7.98 0.87
N GLY A 102 -14.83 8.34 0.25
CA GLY A 102 -15.26 9.73 0.15
C GLY A 102 -14.80 10.38 -1.15
N MET A 103 -15.59 11.36 -1.61
CA MET A 103 -15.33 12.06 -2.87
C MET A 103 -14.05 12.88 -2.86
N ASN A 104 -13.59 13.28 -1.69
CA ASN A 104 -12.37 14.08 -1.54
C ASN A 104 -11.14 13.24 -1.20
N GLY A 105 -11.32 11.92 -1.03
CA GLY A 105 -10.22 11.02 -0.71
C GLY A 105 -9.51 11.36 0.59
N THR A 106 -10.22 11.88 1.59
CA THR A 106 -9.64 12.30 2.87
C THR A 106 -9.67 11.22 3.92
N ASP A 107 -10.54 10.20 3.76
CA ASP A 107 -10.75 9.15 4.75
C ASP A 107 -10.03 7.86 4.36
N GLY A 108 -8.71 7.94 4.26
CA GLY A 108 -7.89 6.76 3.98
C GLY A 108 -7.55 6.00 5.25
N GLN A 109 -7.44 4.67 5.12
CA GLN A 109 -6.96 3.82 6.20
C GLN A 109 -6.10 2.70 5.65
N LEU A 110 -5.09 2.33 6.42
CA LEU A 110 -4.22 1.20 6.15
C LEU A 110 -4.46 0.15 7.23
N VAL A 111 -4.93 -1.03 6.84
CA VAL A 111 -5.17 -2.15 7.74
C VAL A 111 -4.07 -3.17 7.54
N LEU A 112 -3.34 -3.47 8.61
CA LEU A 112 -2.23 -4.41 8.63
C LEU A 112 -2.67 -5.67 9.37
N THR A 113 -2.56 -6.82 8.72
CA THR A 113 -3.02 -8.09 9.29
C THR A 113 -1.91 -9.12 9.25
N GLY A 114 -1.76 -9.89 10.33
CA GLY A 114 -0.79 -10.95 10.45
C GLY A 114 0.57 -10.44 10.91
N ALA A 115 0.92 -10.68 12.16
CA ALA A 115 2.19 -10.26 12.77
C ALA A 115 2.52 -8.80 12.48
N ALA A 116 1.51 -7.94 12.62
CA ALA A 116 1.64 -6.53 12.31
C ALA A 116 2.56 -5.83 13.31
N HIS A 117 3.46 -5.00 12.78
CA HIS A 117 4.43 -4.25 13.57
C HIS A 117 4.55 -2.85 12.99
N VAL A 118 4.29 -1.84 13.82
CA VAL A 118 4.32 -0.44 13.41
C VAL A 118 5.14 0.37 14.40
N ILE A 119 5.99 1.23 13.87
CA ILE A 119 6.69 2.25 14.66
C ILE A 119 6.13 3.60 14.24
N GLN A 120 5.54 4.33 15.18
CA GLN A 120 4.98 5.66 14.94
C GLN A 120 5.45 6.62 16.00
N ASN A 121 6.17 7.67 15.59
CA ASN A 121 6.72 8.67 16.50
C ASN A 121 7.55 8.06 17.64
N GLY A 122 8.28 6.98 17.37
CA GLY A 122 9.04 6.26 18.37
C GLY A 122 8.24 5.26 19.20
N ASN A 123 6.93 5.22 19.06
CA ASN A 123 6.07 4.24 19.71
C ASN A 123 5.97 2.97 18.86
N ILE A 124 5.99 1.82 19.52
CA ILE A 124 5.97 0.53 18.87
C ILE A 124 4.62 -0.15 19.13
N PHE A 125 3.98 -0.60 18.06
CA PHE A 125 2.71 -1.31 18.12
C PHE A 125 2.90 -2.70 17.48
N ASP A 126 2.56 -3.75 18.20
CA ASP A 126 2.59 -5.12 17.69
C ASP A 126 1.25 -5.78 17.93
N GLY A 127 0.76 -6.53 16.96
CA GLY A 127 -0.48 -7.25 17.13
C GLY A 127 -0.91 -8.00 15.88
N PRO A 128 -1.99 -8.79 15.98
CA PRO A 128 -2.53 -9.50 14.82
C PRO A 128 -3.15 -8.58 13.79
N GLU A 129 -3.63 -7.41 14.21
CA GLU A 129 -4.20 -6.40 13.32
C GLU A 129 -3.94 -5.00 13.87
N LEU A 130 -3.42 -4.13 13.02
CA LEU A 130 -3.20 -2.72 13.33
C LEU A 130 -3.83 -1.87 12.23
N ILE A 131 -4.44 -0.75 12.61
CA ILE A 131 -5.11 0.16 11.68
C ILE A 131 -4.53 1.56 11.82
N ILE A 132 -4.11 2.14 10.70
CA ILE A 132 -3.60 3.52 10.63
C ILE A 132 -4.55 4.31 9.75
N ARG A 133 -5.06 5.43 10.24
CA ARG A 133 -5.98 6.30 9.50
C ARG A 133 -5.30 7.59 9.06
N ASP A 134 -5.67 8.08 7.87
CA ASP A 134 -5.08 9.30 7.30
C ASP A 134 -5.29 10.53 8.17
N ASN A 135 -6.44 10.65 8.77
CA ASN A 135 -6.84 11.83 9.54
C ASN A 135 -6.64 11.70 11.05
N GLU A 136 -6.03 10.62 11.50
CA GLU A 136 -5.75 10.38 12.91
C GLU A 136 -4.30 9.96 13.08
N GLN A 137 -3.61 10.54 14.06
CA GLN A 137 -2.23 10.13 14.39
C GLN A 137 -2.24 9.07 15.48
N ILE A 138 -3.14 8.11 15.36
CA ILE A 138 -3.34 7.03 16.32
C ILE A 138 -3.34 5.72 15.55
N VAL A 139 -2.59 4.74 16.06
CA VAL A 139 -2.65 3.37 15.58
C VAL A 139 -3.69 2.62 16.41
N GLU A 140 -4.75 2.15 15.74
CA GLU A 140 -5.77 1.33 16.39
C GLU A 140 -5.35 -0.13 16.35
N THR A 141 -5.68 -0.86 17.40
CA THR A 141 -5.37 -2.28 17.50
C THR A 141 -6.64 -3.11 17.43
N GLY A 142 -6.60 -4.19 16.63
CA GLY A 142 -7.63 -5.21 16.60
C GLY A 142 -7.11 -6.49 17.27
N GLY A 143 -7.90 -7.12 18.13
CA GLY A 143 -7.49 -8.32 18.83
C GLY A 143 -6.47 -8.06 19.93
N ARG A 144 -5.60 -9.06 20.21
CA ARG A 144 -4.56 -8.93 21.23
C ARG A 144 -3.35 -8.24 20.63
N SER A 145 -3.00 -7.09 21.19
CA SER A 145 -1.88 -6.29 20.69
C SER A 145 -1.01 -5.83 21.84
N THR A 146 0.27 -5.63 21.52
CA THR A 146 1.24 -5.11 22.48
C THR A 146 1.60 -3.69 22.10
N LEU A 147 1.50 -2.79 23.05
CA LEU A 147 1.87 -1.40 22.88
C LEU A 147 3.11 -1.11 23.71
N VAL A 148 4.17 -0.63 23.05
CA VAL A 148 5.36 -0.14 23.72
C VAL A 148 5.48 1.34 23.44
N ILE A 149 5.34 2.15 24.47
CA ILE A 149 5.43 3.60 24.36
C ILE A 149 6.84 4.03 24.75
N GLN A 150 7.54 4.66 23.82
CA GLN A 150 8.80 5.31 24.12
C GLN A 150 8.51 6.77 24.43
N THR A 151 8.64 7.12 25.70
CA THR A 151 8.53 8.52 26.11
C THR A 151 9.85 9.21 25.82
N ASP A 152 9.82 10.12 24.89
CA ASP A 152 10.96 10.96 24.62
C ASP A 152 11.04 12.03 25.70
N LYS A 153 12.02 11.91 26.58
CA LYS A 153 12.26 12.88 27.62
C LYS A 153 13.24 13.91 27.11
N SER A 154 12.73 14.89 26.50
CA SER A 154 13.54 16.05 26.14
C SER A 154 13.35 17.16 27.15
#